data_b7ab9da6475b8eb0b99e73eb730e952d
#
_entry.id   b7ab9da6475b8eb0b99e73eb730e952d
#
_cell.length_a   1.000
_cell.length_b   1.000
_cell.length_c   1.000
_cell.angle_alpha   90.00
_cell.angle_beta   90.00
_cell.angle_gamma   90.00
#
_symmetry.space_group_name_H-M   'P 1'
#
loop_
_entity.id
_entity.type
_entity.pdbx_description
1 polymer ?
#
loop_
_entity_poly.entity_id
_entity_poly.type
_entity_poly.pdbx_seq_one_letter_code
_entity_poly.pdbx_strand_id
1 'polypeptide(L)'
;FSSRLEPYRELSAQEVLNKHFKDPKLKLLLMADSPHWGSPPSRTSFVFDAMLRLSYFLGNYYPRGGSQAFADELAHRFEEKGGHILLNSPVQRILVENGRVCGIELETGPLRQRHRQEVRADVVVSNADMRQTAEKWLPPEHQDPDYLGALRRLRPTFPCFLTHMGLEGMDTETLRRAQGYYWNSWDAEQVGRDGLRFKIFVPTLFEPEMAPPGGHTVIVQKVLDMDFEAVQDWQAHKADIERYIMTHLEDIIPGLSDRIVVKMSASAMTSHRFTLNHHGAMLGWEMAPDQLGEDRPGIIGPVENLYFAGHWTQPGGGIT
;
A
#
# COMPACT_ATOMS: atom_id res chain seq x y z
N PHE A 1 -9.91 18.04 -20.24
CA PHE A 1 -9.71 16.64 -19.81
C PHE A 1 -10.90 16.11 -19.01
N SER A 2 -11.39 16.86 -18.03
CA SER A 2 -12.52 16.48 -17.17
C SER A 2 -13.81 16.20 -17.93
N SER A 3 -14.17 17.00 -18.93
CA SER A 3 -15.42 16.85 -19.70
C SER A 3 -15.51 15.53 -20.50
N ARG A 4 -14.37 14.93 -20.89
CA ARG A 4 -14.35 13.64 -21.61
C ARG A 4 -14.47 12.44 -20.69
N LEU A 5 -14.05 12.58 -19.44
CA LEU A 5 -14.12 11.51 -18.43
C LEU A 5 -15.40 11.56 -17.61
N GLU A 6 -16.11 12.69 -17.61
CA GLU A 6 -17.37 12.86 -16.86
C GLU A 6 -18.40 11.74 -17.10
N PRO A 7 -18.64 11.26 -18.34
CA PRO A 7 -19.57 10.15 -18.58
C PRO A 7 -19.18 8.81 -17.93
N TYR A 8 -17.94 8.71 -17.45
CA TYR A 8 -17.38 7.49 -16.86
C TYR A 8 -17.18 7.60 -15.34
N ARG A 9 -17.59 8.73 -14.73
CA ARG A 9 -17.32 9.03 -13.31
C ARG A 9 -17.81 7.93 -12.38
N GLU A 10 -19.03 7.44 -12.63
CA GLU A 10 -19.69 6.43 -11.79
C GLU A 10 -19.41 4.98 -12.26
N LEU A 11 -18.57 4.80 -13.28
CA LEU A 11 -18.30 3.49 -13.85
C LEU A 11 -17.01 2.88 -13.33
N SER A 12 -17.08 1.58 -13.04
CA SER A 12 -15.91 0.77 -12.78
C SER A 12 -15.13 0.46 -14.07
N ALA A 13 -13.86 0.13 -13.94
CA ALA A 13 -13.02 -0.34 -15.05
C ALA A 13 -13.63 -1.57 -15.73
N GLN A 14 -14.19 -2.50 -14.95
CA GLN A 14 -14.85 -3.71 -15.48
C GLN A 14 -16.08 -3.40 -16.34
N GLU A 15 -16.92 -2.44 -15.92
CA GLU A 15 -18.11 -2.05 -16.69
C GLU A 15 -17.72 -1.45 -18.04
N VAL A 16 -16.72 -0.57 -18.06
CA VAL A 16 -16.23 0.04 -19.31
C VAL A 16 -15.61 -1.00 -20.22
N LEU A 17 -14.77 -1.91 -19.68
CA LEU A 17 -14.20 -3.00 -20.46
C LEU A 17 -15.27 -3.92 -21.04
N ASN A 18 -16.30 -4.27 -20.27
CA ASN A 18 -17.40 -5.12 -20.73
C ASN A 18 -18.23 -4.46 -21.86
N LYS A 19 -18.35 -3.13 -21.82
CA LYS A 19 -19.03 -2.36 -22.86
C LYS A 19 -18.28 -2.38 -24.20
N HIS A 20 -16.95 -2.38 -24.17
CA HIS A 20 -16.14 -2.22 -25.37
C HIS A 20 -15.50 -3.52 -25.88
N PHE A 21 -15.27 -4.51 -25.02
CA PHE A 21 -14.55 -5.74 -25.35
C PHE A 21 -15.31 -6.99 -24.91
N LYS A 22 -15.27 -8.02 -25.77
CA LYS A 22 -15.88 -9.33 -25.47
C LYS A 22 -14.84 -10.37 -25.05
N ASP A 23 -13.63 -10.30 -25.62
CA ASP A 23 -12.56 -11.26 -25.36
C ASP A 23 -12.01 -11.10 -23.95
N PRO A 24 -12.11 -12.14 -23.07
CA PRO A 24 -11.59 -12.09 -21.72
C PRO A 24 -10.08 -11.93 -21.67
N LYS A 25 -9.35 -12.46 -22.64
CA LYS A 25 -7.89 -12.32 -22.72
C LYS A 25 -7.47 -10.88 -22.95
N LEU A 26 -8.17 -10.21 -23.86
CA LEU A 26 -7.93 -8.77 -24.11
C LEU A 26 -8.28 -7.93 -22.88
N LYS A 27 -9.38 -8.22 -22.19
CA LYS A 27 -9.73 -7.54 -20.94
C LYS A 27 -8.65 -7.72 -19.88
N LEU A 28 -8.17 -8.96 -19.68
CA LEU A 28 -7.08 -9.20 -18.73
C LEU A 28 -5.81 -8.47 -19.14
N LEU A 29 -5.42 -8.47 -20.41
CA LEU A 29 -4.21 -7.76 -20.87
C LEU A 29 -4.30 -6.26 -20.55
N LEU A 30 -5.48 -5.64 -20.71
CA LEU A 30 -5.71 -4.24 -20.37
C LEU A 30 -5.70 -3.98 -18.85
N MET A 31 -5.94 -4.99 -18.03
CA MET A 31 -5.99 -4.91 -16.57
C MET A 31 -4.89 -5.71 -15.86
N ALA A 32 -3.88 -6.20 -16.62
CA ALA A 32 -2.89 -7.12 -16.07
C ALA A 32 -2.09 -6.55 -14.89
N ASP A 33 -1.96 -5.24 -14.81
CA ASP A 33 -1.32 -4.48 -13.73
C ASP A 33 -2.28 -4.00 -12.63
N SER A 34 -3.57 -4.37 -12.70
CA SER A 34 -4.58 -4.03 -11.68
C SER A 34 -4.21 -4.43 -10.23
N PRO A 35 -3.31 -5.41 -9.99
CA PRO A 35 -2.83 -5.68 -8.63
C PRO A 35 -2.25 -4.46 -7.91
N HIS A 36 -1.80 -3.44 -8.65
CA HIS A 36 -1.33 -2.19 -8.06
C HIS A 36 -2.42 -1.37 -7.38
N TRP A 37 -3.69 -1.57 -7.76
CA TRP A 37 -4.80 -0.80 -7.19
C TRP A 37 -5.28 -1.34 -5.83
N GLY A 38 -4.98 -2.59 -5.53
CA GLY A 38 -5.44 -3.24 -4.31
C GLY A 38 -6.94 -3.47 -4.26
N SER A 39 -7.59 -3.55 -5.43
CA SER A 39 -9.01 -3.84 -5.62
C SER A 39 -9.25 -4.50 -6.97
N PRO A 40 -10.34 -5.28 -7.13
CA PRO A 40 -10.68 -5.86 -8.42
C PRO A 40 -11.25 -4.80 -9.38
N PRO A 41 -11.21 -5.04 -10.71
CA PRO A 41 -11.69 -4.10 -11.71
C PRO A 41 -13.15 -3.65 -11.54
N SER A 42 -14.02 -4.50 -10.98
CA SER A 42 -15.42 -4.15 -10.67
C SER A 42 -15.58 -3.08 -9.60
N ARG A 43 -14.58 -2.89 -8.75
CA ARG A 43 -14.53 -1.88 -7.69
C ARG A 43 -13.51 -0.78 -7.96
N THR A 44 -12.74 -0.88 -9.02
CA THR A 44 -11.78 0.17 -9.43
C THR A 44 -12.46 1.16 -10.34
N SER A 45 -12.40 2.46 -10.05
CA SER A 45 -12.90 3.52 -10.91
C SER A 45 -12.19 3.51 -12.26
N PHE A 46 -12.95 3.55 -13.35
CA PHE A 46 -12.38 3.70 -14.69
C PHE A 46 -11.61 5.02 -14.83
N VAL A 47 -12.13 6.10 -14.26
CA VAL A 47 -11.46 7.41 -14.32
C VAL A 47 -10.09 7.36 -13.68
N PHE A 48 -9.99 6.76 -12.49
CA PHE A 48 -8.72 6.58 -11.81
C PHE A 48 -7.76 5.71 -12.63
N ASP A 49 -8.21 4.55 -13.11
CA ASP A 49 -7.39 3.64 -13.94
C ASP A 49 -6.88 4.33 -15.21
N ALA A 50 -7.77 5.06 -15.91
CA ALA A 50 -7.41 5.79 -17.13
C ALA A 50 -6.38 6.89 -16.87
N MET A 51 -6.54 7.67 -15.80
CA MET A 51 -5.58 8.72 -15.42
C MET A 51 -4.20 8.13 -15.12
N LEU A 52 -4.15 7.04 -14.40
CA LEU A 52 -2.90 6.39 -14.04
C LEU A 52 -2.20 5.80 -15.27
N ARG A 53 -2.96 5.16 -16.18
CA ARG A 53 -2.38 4.66 -17.46
C ARG A 53 -1.86 5.79 -18.33
N LEU A 54 -2.55 6.94 -18.35
CA LEU A 54 -2.04 8.12 -19.06
C LEU A 54 -0.70 8.61 -18.48
N SER A 55 -0.50 8.51 -17.17
CA SER A 55 0.77 8.87 -16.57
C SER A 55 1.95 8.01 -17.05
N TYR A 56 1.69 6.75 -17.43
CA TYR A 56 2.73 5.86 -17.97
C TYR A 56 3.33 6.35 -19.31
N PHE A 57 2.57 7.11 -20.09
CA PHE A 57 3.08 7.74 -21.31
C PHE A 57 4.10 8.87 -21.02
N LEU A 58 4.12 9.39 -19.81
CA LEU A 58 5.12 10.36 -19.36
C LEU A 58 6.43 9.67 -18.92
N GLY A 59 6.44 8.34 -18.89
CA GLY A 59 7.56 7.52 -18.48
C GLY A 59 7.47 7.08 -17.01
N ASN A 60 8.06 5.94 -16.73
CA ASN A 60 8.21 5.41 -15.38
C ASN A 60 9.67 5.50 -14.96
N TYR A 61 9.92 6.00 -13.78
CA TYR A 61 11.26 6.23 -13.26
C TYR A 61 11.46 5.45 -11.95
N TYR A 62 12.64 4.89 -11.79
CA TYR A 62 13.05 4.27 -10.54
C TYR A 62 14.03 5.21 -9.83
N PRO A 63 13.83 5.50 -8.53
CA PRO A 63 14.72 6.43 -7.83
C PRO A 63 16.12 5.82 -7.68
N ARG A 64 17.14 6.64 -7.87
CA ARG A 64 18.53 6.26 -7.64
C ARG A 64 18.71 5.83 -6.18
N GLY A 65 19.36 4.69 -5.94
CA GLY A 65 19.51 4.09 -4.61
C GLY A 65 18.23 3.43 -4.07
N GLY A 66 17.15 3.37 -4.87
CA GLY A 66 15.89 2.70 -4.50
C GLY A 66 14.94 3.57 -3.67
N SER A 67 13.84 2.96 -3.25
CA SER A 67 12.78 3.65 -2.49
C SER A 67 13.25 4.15 -1.12
N GLN A 68 14.20 3.46 -0.48
CA GLN A 68 14.74 3.87 0.81
C GLN A 68 15.51 5.19 0.68
N ALA A 69 16.36 5.33 -0.35
CA ALA A 69 17.11 6.56 -0.58
C ALA A 69 16.17 7.77 -0.77
N PHE A 70 15.01 7.58 -1.39
CA PHE A 70 14.01 8.65 -1.51
C PHE A 70 13.43 9.05 -0.14
N ALA A 71 13.13 8.07 0.71
CA ALA A 71 12.63 8.34 2.07
C ALA A 71 13.70 9.01 2.94
N ASP A 72 14.95 8.54 2.85
CA ASP A 72 16.08 9.08 3.61
C ASP A 72 16.37 10.54 3.21
N GLU A 73 16.30 10.88 1.91
CA GLU A 73 16.48 12.25 1.45
C GLU A 73 15.37 13.19 1.96
N LEU A 74 14.10 12.71 1.98
CA LEU A 74 13.01 13.50 2.56
C LEU A 74 13.22 13.73 4.06
N ALA A 75 13.63 12.72 4.80
CA ALA A 75 13.94 12.82 6.22
C ALA A 75 15.09 13.81 6.47
N HIS A 76 16.18 13.68 5.70
CA HIS A 76 17.33 14.59 5.78
C HIS A 76 16.92 16.05 5.53
N ARG A 77 16.15 16.33 4.46
CA ARG A 77 15.65 17.68 4.16
C ARG A 77 14.74 18.24 5.24
N PHE A 78 13.93 17.37 5.87
CA PHE A 78 13.08 17.78 6.98
C PHE A 78 13.93 18.22 8.18
N GLU A 79 14.96 17.44 8.55
CA GLU A 79 15.88 17.76 9.64
C GLU A 79 16.71 19.02 9.37
N GLU A 80 17.21 19.20 8.13
CA GLU A 80 17.92 20.44 7.71
C GLU A 80 17.07 21.71 7.90
N LYS A 81 15.73 21.56 7.83
CA LYS A 81 14.80 22.67 8.08
C LYS A 81 14.42 22.84 9.56
N GLY A 82 15.09 22.14 10.47
CA GLY A 82 14.84 22.18 11.92
C GLY A 82 13.72 21.25 12.40
N GLY A 83 13.25 20.33 11.54
CA GLY A 83 12.31 19.29 11.95
C GLY A 83 12.98 18.25 12.85
N HIS A 84 12.18 17.57 13.67
CA HIS A 84 12.64 16.49 14.56
C HIS A 84 11.91 15.20 14.22
N ILE A 85 12.64 14.10 14.03
CA ILE A 85 12.09 12.77 13.77
C ILE A 85 12.27 11.92 15.01
N LEU A 86 11.15 11.42 15.56
CA LEU A 86 11.13 10.50 16.69
C LEU A 86 10.76 9.09 16.21
N LEU A 87 11.75 8.22 16.07
CA LEU A 87 11.52 6.82 15.74
C LEU A 87 11.17 5.99 16.99
N ASN A 88 10.50 4.86 16.79
CA ASN A 88 10.06 3.97 17.88
C ASN A 88 9.20 4.67 18.94
N SER A 89 8.46 5.68 18.54
CA SER A 89 7.67 6.53 19.40
C SER A 89 6.18 6.47 19.03
N PRO A 90 5.48 5.34 19.28
CA PRO A 90 4.08 5.18 18.91
C PRO A 90 3.19 6.18 19.64
N VAL A 91 2.34 6.85 18.86
CA VAL A 91 1.28 7.73 19.39
C VAL A 91 0.25 6.87 20.12
N GLN A 92 -0.15 7.31 21.31
CA GLN A 92 -1.14 6.66 22.15
C GLN A 92 -2.47 7.40 22.17
N ARG A 93 -2.42 8.74 22.10
CA ARG A 93 -3.60 9.59 22.18
C ARG A 93 -3.33 10.96 21.55
N ILE A 94 -4.38 11.57 20.99
CA ILE A 94 -4.43 12.98 20.62
C ILE A 94 -4.95 13.77 21.83
N LEU A 95 -4.28 14.86 22.18
CA LEU A 95 -4.66 15.73 23.27
C LEU A 95 -5.61 16.80 22.75
N VAL A 96 -6.76 16.96 23.41
CA VAL A 96 -7.79 17.93 23.04
C VAL A 96 -8.16 18.77 24.27
N GLU A 97 -8.14 20.09 24.10
CA GLU A 97 -8.55 21.06 25.12
C GLU A 97 -9.49 22.10 24.48
N ASN A 98 -10.62 22.35 25.11
CA ASN A 98 -11.63 23.32 24.63
C ASN A 98 -12.07 23.06 23.17
N GLY A 99 -12.20 21.78 22.77
CA GLY A 99 -12.64 21.40 21.41
C GLY A 99 -11.57 21.50 20.31
N ARG A 100 -10.33 21.80 20.65
CA ARG A 100 -9.21 21.89 19.70
C ARG A 100 -8.07 20.95 20.09
N VAL A 101 -7.39 20.40 19.08
CA VAL A 101 -6.17 19.65 19.29
C VAL A 101 -5.07 20.56 19.86
N CYS A 102 -4.36 20.08 20.87
CA CYS A 102 -3.25 20.81 21.53
C CYS A 102 -1.97 19.96 21.64
N GLY A 103 -1.91 18.79 21.00
CA GLY A 103 -0.74 17.92 21.01
C GLY A 103 -1.08 16.45 20.92
N ILE A 104 -0.10 15.62 21.26
CA ILE A 104 -0.20 14.16 21.29
C ILE A 104 0.46 13.59 22.54
N GLU A 105 0.00 12.42 22.99
CA GLU A 105 0.70 11.57 23.93
C GLU A 105 1.35 10.43 23.15
N LEU A 106 2.62 10.18 23.37
CA LEU A 106 3.37 9.10 22.76
C LEU A 106 4.16 8.29 23.79
N GLU A 107 4.52 7.07 23.44
CA GLU A 107 5.48 6.28 24.20
C GLU A 107 6.88 6.45 23.61
N THR A 108 7.86 6.74 24.45
CA THR A 108 9.26 6.89 24.06
C THR A 108 10.18 6.11 25.00
N GLY A 109 11.44 5.95 24.60
CA GLY A 109 12.44 5.22 25.34
C GLY A 109 12.68 3.78 24.88
N PRO A 110 13.68 3.08 25.44
CA PRO A 110 13.97 1.69 25.11
C PRO A 110 12.77 0.76 25.37
N LEU A 111 12.60 -0.30 24.58
CA LEU A 111 11.45 -1.23 24.64
C LEU A 111 11.13 -1.74 26.06
N ARG A 112 12.13 -1.89 26.91
CA ARG A 112 11.95 -2.38 28.30
C ARG A 112 11.73 -1.26 29.33
N GLN A 113 11.84 0.02 28.93
CA GLN A 113 11.74 1.20 29.79
C GLN A 113 10.97 2.31 29.10
N ARG A 114 9.89 1.95 28.40
CA ARG A 114 9.02 2.95 27.78
C ARG A 114 8.32 3.78 28.83
N HIS A 115 8.22 5.08 28.56
CA HIS A 115 7.44 6.03 29.35
C HIS A 115 6.58 6.88 28.43
N ARG A 116 5.49 7.39 28.98
CA ARG A 116 4.60 8.30 28.25
C ARG A 116 5.16 9.70 28.31
N GLN A 117 5.05 10.38 27.17
CA GLN A 117 5.46 11.78 27.01
C GLN A 117 4.38 12.53 26.25
N GLU A 118 4.01 13.72 26.72
CA GLU A 118 3.19 14.64 25.96
C GLU A 118 4.07 15.56 25.11
N VAL A 119 3.66 15.75 23.86
CA VAL A 119 4.24 16.73 22.94
C VAL A 119 3.14 17.73 22.61
N ARG A 120 3.31 18.98 23.02
CA ARG A 120 2.36 20.05 22.73
C ARG A 120 2.58 20.61 21.35
N ALA A 121 1.47 20.86 20.64
CA ALA A 121 1.48 21.42 19.29
C ALA A 121 0.15 22.12 19.02
N ASP A 122 0.20 23.23 18.28
CA ASP A 122 -0.99 23.99 17.89
C ASP A 122 -1.79 23.26 16.78
N VAL A 123 -1.14 22.38 16.03
CA VAL A 123 -1.71 21.61 14.92
C VAL A 123 -1.17 20.20 14.96
N VAL A 124 -2.03 19.22 14.70
CA VAL A 124 -1.63 17.81 14.48
C VAL A 124 -2.06 17.38 13.08
N VAL A 125 -1.12 16.85 12.32
CA VAL A 125 -1.36 16.23 11.01
C VAL A 125 -1.14 14.74 11.15
N SER A 126 -2.20 13.94 10.99
CA SER A 126 -2.11 12.48 11.01
C SER A 126 -1.93 11.94 9.59
N ASN A 127 -0.82 11.26 9.35
CA ASN A 127 -0.60 10.44 8.15
C ASN A 127 -0.81 8.94 8.45
N ALA A 128 -1.35 8.61 9.61
CA ALA A 128 -1.73 7.26 9.98
C ALA A 128 -3.13 6.90 9.43
N ASP A 129 -3.53 5.65 9.63
CA ASP A 129 -4.89 5.21 9.31
C ASP A 129 -5.94 6.11 9.96
N MET A 130 -6.93 6.58 9.16
CA MET A 130 -7.95 7.51 9.65
C MET A 130 -8.85 6.89 10.72
N ARG A 131 -9.17 5.58 10.61
CA ARG A 131 -9.94 4.87 11.65
C ARG A 131 -9.12 4.76 12.94
N GLN A 132 -7.84 4.40 12.82
CA GLN A 132 -6.93 4.36 13.97
C GLN A 132 -6.88 5.73 14.67
N THR A 133 -6.75 6.80 13.90
CA THR A 133 -6.70 8.17 14.43
C THR A 133 -8.01 8.56 15.10
N ALA A 134 -9.15 8.39 14.40
CA ALA A 134 -10.45 8.88 14.86
C ALA A 134 -11.09 7.99 15.93
N GLU A 135 -10.90 6.65 15.86
CA GLU A 135 -11.55 5.70 16.79
C GLU A 135 -10.68 5.37 18.01
N LYS A 136 -9.34 5.42 17.87
CA LYS A 136 -8.43 4.94 18.92
C LYS A 136 -7.65 6.05 19.60
N TRP A 137 -7.27 7.09 18.86
CA TRP A 137 -6.42 8.16 19.41
C TRP A 137 -7.19 9.41 19.83
N LEU A 138 -8.34 9.70 19.21
CA LEU A 138 -9.22 10.75 19.75
C LEU A 138 -9.90 10.27 21.03
N PRO A 139 -9.97 11.12 22.07
CA PRO A 139 -10.74 10.83 23.27
C PRO A 139 -12.22 10.57 22.93
N PRO A 140 -12.92 9.64 23.61
CA PRO A 140 -14.30 9.26 23.30
C PRO A 140 -15.28 10.43 23.22
N GLU A 141 -15.12 11.44 24.08
CA GLU A 141 -15.96 12.65 24.14
C GLU A 141 -15.79 13.58 22.93
N HIS A 142 -14.76 13.36 22.10
CA HIS A 142 -14.46 14.11 20.88
C HIS A 142 -14.63 13.27 19.61
N GLN A 143 -15.15 12.05 19.73
CA GLN A 143 -15.46 11.19 18.60
C GLN A 143 -16.84 11.54 18.06
N ASP A 144 -16.90 11.92 16.78
CA ASP A 144 -18.16 12.18 16.07
C ASP A 144 -18.71 10.86 15.51
N PRO A 145 -19.91 10.41 15.97
CA PRO A 145 -20.50 9.15 15.51
C PRO A 145 -20.81 9.13 14.01
N ASP A 146 -21.21 10.26 13.42
CA ASP A 146 -21.52 10.35 11.99
C ASP A 146 -20.25 10.26 11.16
N TYR A 147 -19.19 10.94 11.58
CA TYR A 147 -17.87 10.85 10.96
C TYR A 147 -17.33 9.41 11.02
N LEU A 148 -17.37 8.77 12.19
CA LEU A 148 -16.96 7.38 12.35
C LEU A 148 -17.83 6.42 11.51
N GLY A 149 -19.14 6.65 11.47
CA GLY A 149 -20.06 5.91 10.63
C GLY A 149 -19.71 6.02 9.13
N ALA A 150 -19.31 7.22 8.67
CA ALA A 150 -18.85 7.44 7.31
C ALA A 150 -17.55 6.66 7.03
N LEU A 151 -16.55 6.73 7.89
CA LEU A 151 -15.30 5.98 7.74
C LEU A 151 -15.51 4.46 7.68
N ARG A 152 -16.43 3.94 8.49
CA ARG A 152 -16.73 2.49 8.55
C ARG A 152 -17.39 1.94 7.29
N ARG A 153 -18.06 2.77 6.51
CA ARG A 153 -18.64 2.39 5.21
C ARG A 153 -17.62 2.28 4.08
N LEU A 154 -16.48 2.96 4.22
CA LEU A 154 -15.43 2.93 3.22
C LEU A 154 -14.72 1.58 3.20
N ARG A 155 -14.37 1.12 2.02
CA ARG A 155 -13.65 -0.14 1.79
C ARG A 155 -12.15 0.13 1.69
N PRO A 156 -11.32 -0.50 2.53
CA PRO A 156 -9.87 -0.45 2.38
C PRO A 156 -9.42 -1.31 1.21
N THR A 157 -8.28 -0.97 0.64
CA THR A 157 -7.61 -1.80 -0.37
C THR A 157 -7.18 -3.15 0.21
N PHE A 158 -7.05 -4.14 -0.66
CA PHE A 158 -6.45 -5.41 -0.27
C PHE A 158 -5.05 -5.23 0.33
N PRO A 159 -4.68 -6.03 1.33
CA PRO A 159 -3.30 -6.18 1.73
C PRO A 159 -2.49 -6.94 0.68
N CYS A 160 -1.17 -6.88 0.80
CA CYS A 160 -0.30 -7.71 -0.01
C CYS A 160 0.68 -8.51 0.84
N PHE A 161 1.13 -9.62 0.27
CA PHE A 161 2.27 -10.38 0.75
C PHE A 161 3.49 -10.01 -0.10
N LEU A 162 4.59 -9.69 0.54
CA LEU A 162 5.85 -9.35 -0.11
C LEU A 162 6.93 -10.34 0.30
N THR A 163 7.69 -10.84 -0.67
CA THR A 163 8.92 -11.60 -0.42
C THR A 163 10.07 -10.85 -1.09
N HIS A 164 11.04 -10.45 -0.30
CA HIS A 164 12.29 -9.86 -0.74
C HIS A 164 13.39 -10.90 -0.68
N MET A 165 14.16 -11.03 -1.75
CA MET A 165 15.27 -11.98 -1.85
C MET A 165 16.52 -11.27 -2.37
N GLY A 166 17.66 -11.55 -1.75
CA GLY A 166 18.99 -11.30 -2.31
C GLY A 166 19.48 -12.59 -2.95
N LEU A 167 19.96 -12.50 -4.18
CA LEU A 167 20.47 -13.61 -4.98
C LEU A 167 21.93 -13.39 -5.32
N GLU A 168 22.68 -14.47 -5.47
CA GLU A 168 24.07 -14.47 -5.92
C GLU A 168 24.26 -15.43 -7.10
N GLY A 169 25.02 -15.00 -8.13
CA GLY A 169 25.37 -15.83 -9.27
C GLY A 169 24.18 -16.20 -10.19
N MET A 170 23.11 -15.42 -10.18
CA MET A 170 21.98 -15.58 -11.10
C MET A 170 22.21 -14.77 -12.38
N ASP A 171 21.86 -15.36 -13.51
CA ASP A 171 21.96 -14.69 -14.80
C ASP A 171 20.96 -13.53 -14.92
N THR A 172 21.47 -12.35 -15.30
CA THR A 172 20.68 -11.12 -15.42
C THR A 172 19.57 -11.23 -16.47
N GLU A 173 19.81 -11.94 -17.58
CA GLU A 173 18.82 -12.09 -18.65
C GLU A 173 17.67 -13.02 -18.22
N THR A 174 17.96 -14.05 -17.46
CA THR A 174 16.95 -14.90 -16.81
C THR A 174 16.04 -14.08 -15.91
N LEU A 175 16.60 -13.22 -15.06
CA LEU A 175 15.81 -12.33 -14.19
C LEU A 175 15.02 -11.29 -14.98
N ARG A 176 15.56 -10.76 -16.07
CA ARG A 176 14.86 -9.82 -16.96
C ARG A 176 13.61 -10.46 -17.58
N ARG A 177 13.70 -11.71 -18.02
CA ARG A 177 12.56 -12.46 -18.58
C ARG A 177 11.53 -12.86 -17.54
N ALA A 178 11.96 -13.08 -16.31
CA ALA A 178 11.08 -13.43 -15.20
C ALA A 178 10.29 -12.26 -14.65
N GLN A 179 10.65 -11.00 -14.98
CA GLN A 179 9.94 -9.81 -14.46
C GLN A 179 8.55 -9.68 -15.08
N GLY A 180 7.52 -9.50 -14.28
CA GLY A 180 6.15 -9.34 -14.77
C GLY A 180 5.08 -9.86 -13.84
N TYR A 181 3.86 -9.96 -14.37
CA TYR A 181 2.67 -10.45 -13.68
C TYR A 181 2.33 -11.86 -14.16
N TYR A 182 2.08 -12.76 -13.24
CA TYR A 182 1.79 -14.17 -13.50
C TYR A 182 0.34 -14.47 -13.12
N TRP A 183 -0.50 -14.68 -14.12
CA TRP A 183 -1.92 -14.96 -13.95
C TRP A 183 -2.22 -16.44 -14.21
N ASN A 184 -3.06 -17.04 -13.35
CA ASN A 184 -3.58 -18.40 -13.52
C ASN A 184 -4.90 -18.41 -14.29
N SER A 185 -5.57 -17.26 -14.37
CA SER A 185 -6.90 -17.12 -14.94
C SER A 185 -6.93 -15.95 -15.92
N TRP A 186 -7.85 -15.99 -16.89
CA TRP A 186 -8.16 -14.87 -17.78
C TRP A 186 -9.24 -13.93 -17.19
N ASP A 187 -9.45 -13.98 -15.88
CA ASP A 187 -10.39 -13.16 -15.16
C ASP A 187 -9.67 -12.22 -14.16
N ALA A 188 -9.61 -10.95 -14.49
CA ALA A 188 -8.96 -9.93 -13.66
C ALA A 188 -9.69 -9.69 -12.32
N GLU A 189 -10.97 -10.09 -12.18
CA GLU A 189 -11.71 -10.03 -10.91
C GLU A 189 -11.09 -10.93 -9.82
N GLN A 190 -10.34 -11.96 -10.23
CA GLN A 190 -9.67 -12.88 -9.32
C GLN A 190 -8.32 -12.35 -8.80
N VAL A 191 -8.07 -11.05 -8.87
CA VAL A 191 -6.76 -10.41 -8.55
C VAL A 191 -6.26 -10.70 -7.13
N GLY A 192 -7.12 -10.70 -6.15
CA GLY A 192 -6.76 -10.96 -4.75
C GLY A 192 -6.81 -12.43 -4.34
N ARG A 193 -7.23 -13.30 -5.25
CA ARG A 193 -7.46 -14.74 -5.04
C ARG A 193 -6.50 -15.58 -5.88
N ASP A 194 -6.96 -16.69 -6.41
CA ASP A 194 -6.14 -17.62 -7.18
C ASP A 194 -5.93 -17.21 -8.65
N GLY A 195 -6.60 -16.17 -9.13
CA GLY A 195 -6.46 -15.68 -10.48
C GLY A 195 -5.08 -15.05 -10.73
N LEU A 196 -4.61 -14.21 -9.83
CA LEU A 196 -3.24 -13.69 -9.84
C LEU A 196 -2.33 -14.56 -8.96
N ARG A 197 -1.33 -15.17 -9.57
CA ARG A 197 -0.30 -15.90 -8.83
C ARG A 197 0.54 -14.93 -8.01
N PHE A 198 1.26 -14.03 -8.66
CA PHE A 198 2.05 -12.94 -8.09
C PHE A 198 2.64 -12.04 -9.19
N LYS A 199 3.30 -10.97 -8.76
CA LYS A 199 4.18 -10.12 -9.58
C LYS A 199 5.63 -10.37 -9.16
N ILE A 200 6.55 -10.41 -10.14
CA ILE A 200 8.00 -10.39 -9.92
C ILE A 200 8.54 -9.03 -10.35
N PHE A 201 9.30 -8.40 -9.49
CA PHE A 201 10.04 -7.17 -9.76
C PHE A 201 11.50 -7.34 -9.36
N VAL A 202 12.42 -6.89 -10.21
CA VAL A 202 13.87 -7.02 -10.00
C VAL A 202 14.49 -5.62 -10.00
N PRO A 203 14.60 -4.97 -8.83
CA PRO A 203 15.12 -3.60 -8.71
C PRO A 203 16.51 -3.41 -9.31
N THR A 204 17.39 -4.38 -9.15
CA THR A 204 18.78 -4.34 -9.66
C THR A 204 18.90 -4.33 -11.18
N LEU A 205 17.83 -4.53 -11.93
CA LEU A 205 17.81 -4.29 -13.38
C LEU A 205 17.78 -2.78 -13.72
N PHE A 206 17.37 -1.94 -12.78
CA PHE A 206 17.26 -0.49 -12.94
C PHE A 206 18.33 0.24 -12.11
N GLU A 207 18.65 -0.30 -10.93
CA GLU A 207 19.63 0.25 -9.99
C GLU A 207 20.54 -0.88 -9.49
N PRO A 208 21.62 -1.22 -10.25
CA PRO A 208 22.51 -2.34 -9.92
C PRO A 208 23.20 -2.20 -8.56
N GLU A 209 23.42 -0.96 -8.09
CA GLU A 209 24.08 -0.68 -6.81
C GLU A 209 23.25 -1.10 -5.58
N MET A 210 21.99 -1.53 -5.76
CA MET A 210 21.14 -2.08 -4.69
C MET A 210 21.55 -3.51 -4.26
N ALA A 211 22.56 -4.10 -4.89
CA ALA A 211 23.15 -5.38 -4.48
C ALA A 211 24.68 -5.34 -4.62
N PRO A 212 25.41 -6.18 -3.90
CA PRO A 212 26.84 -6.37 -4.14
C PRO A 212 27.14 -6.79 -5.58
N PRO A 213 28.36 -6.56 -6.09
CA PRO A 213 28.76 -6.99 -7.44
C PRO A 213 28.45 -8.48 -7.69
N GLY A 214 27.72 -8.77 -8.80
CA GLY A 214 27.26 -10.11 -9.13
C GLY A 214 26.01 -10.58 -8.39
N GLY A 215 25.48 -9.76 -7.49
CA GLY A 215 24.23 -10.00 -6.78
C GLY A 215 23.02 -9.35 -7.45
N HIS A 216 21.84 -9.85 -7.11
CA HIS A 216 20.55 -9.28 -7.51
C HIS A 216 19.57 -9.22 -6.36
N THR A 217 18.62 -8.27 -6.42
CA THR A 217 17.45 -8.25 -5.54
C THR A 217 16.21 -8.61 -6.34
N VAL A 218 15.36 -9.46 -5.76
CA VAL A 218 14.06 -9.84 -6.35
C VAL A 218 12.96 -9.58 -5.32
N ILE A 219 11.90 -8.94 -5.75
CA ILE A 219 10.70 -8.70 -4.95
C ILE A 219 9.54 -9.43 -5.60
N VAL A 220 8.85 -10.25 -4.83
CA VAL A 220 7.62 -10.92 -5.23
C VAL A 220 6.46 -10.35 -4.43
N GLN A 221 5.41 -9.93 -5.13
CA GLN A 221 4.20 -9.37 -4.54
C GLN A 221 2.99 -10.23 -4.90
N LYS A 222 2.25 -10.67 -3.89
CA LYS A 222 0.93 -11.31 -4.03
C LYS A 222 -0.10 -10.46 -3.31
N VAL A 223 -1.13 -10.03 -4.04
CA VAL A 223 -2.30 -9.34 -3.46
C VAL A 223 -3.22 -10.39 -2.83
N LEU A 224 -3.87 -10.05 -1.72
CA LEU A 224 -4.69 -10.97 -0.93
C LEU A 224 -6.08 -10.39 -0.68
N ASP A 225 -7.11 -10.96 -1.31
CA ASP A 225 -8.51 -10.79 -0.91
C ASP A 225 -8.79 -11.77 0.23
N MET A 226 -8.63 -11.31 1.47
CA MET A 226 -8.67 -12.16 2.64
C MET A 226 -9.46 -11.53 3.78
N ASP A 227 -10.06 -12.37 4.62
CA ASP A 227 -10.59 -11.95 5.91
C ASP A 227 -9.44 -11.95 6.93
N PHE A 228 -8.99 -10.74 7.29
CA PHE A 228 -7.88 -10.54 8.22
C PHE A 228 -8.18 -11.09 9.62
N GLU A 229 -9.42 -10.94 10.08
CA GLU A 229 -9.85 -11.37 11.42
C GLU A 229 -10.03 -12.90 11.52
N ALA A 230 -10.22 -13.57 10.38
CA ALA A 230 -10.36 -15.03 10.35
C ALA A 230 -9.03 -15.78 10.52
N VAL A 231 -7.89 -15.11 10.35
CA VAL A 231 -6.57 -15.75 10.46
C VAL A 231 -6.21 -16.02 11.92
N GLN A 232 -6.24 -17.27 12.33
CA GLN A 232 -5.94 -17.68 13.71
C GLN A 232 -4.43 -17.82 13.98
N ASP A 233 -3.66 -18.25 12.98
CA ASP A 233 -2.20 -18.41 13.06
C ASP A 233 -1.51 -17.69 11.91
N TRP A 234 -1.03 -16.50 12.20
CA TRP A 234 -0.33 -15.66 11.24
C TRP A 234 1.03 -16.22 10.81
N GLN A 235 1.67 -17.04 11.64
CA GLN A 235 2.94 -17.66 11.27
C GLN A 235 2.72 -18.81 10.28
N ALA A 236 1.74 -19.68 10.54
CA ALA A 236 1.35 -20.72 9.62
C ALA A 236 0.87 -20.12 8.29
N HIS A 237 -0.01 -19.13 8.32
CA HIS A 237 -0.52 -18.43 7.14
C HIS A 237 0.62 -17.83 6.29
N LYS A 238 1.57 -17.17 6.94
CA LYS A 238 2.76 -16.61 6.28
C LYS A 238 3.61 -17.71 5.62
N ALA A 239 3.85 -18.81 6.32
CA ALA A 239 4.63 -19.94 5.82
C ALA A 239 3.97 -20.62 4.61
N ASP A 240 2.65 -20.73 4.60
CA ASP A 240 1.90 -21.34 3.49
C ASP A 240 1.97 -20.48 2.23
N ILE A 241 1.78 -19.16 2.35
CA ILE A 241 1.93 -18.24 1.20
C ILE A 241 3.37 -18.23 0.69
N GLU A 242 4.34 -18.21 1.59
CA GLU A 242 5.75 -18.24 1.21
C GLU A 242 6.10 -19.54 0.46
N ARG A 243 5.63 -20.68 0.93
CA ARG A 243 5.80 -21.98 0.26
C ARG A 243 5.16 -21.96 -1.14
N TYR A 244 3.93 -21.46 -1.25
CA TYR A 244 3.25 -21.29 -2.53
C TYR A 244 4.08 -20.44 -3.50
N ILE A 245 4.56 -19.28 -3.07
CA ILE A 245 5.40 -18.40 -3.88
C ILE A 245 6.67 -19.11 -4.32
N MET A 246 7.41 -19.74 -3.40
CA MET A 246 8.69 -20.38 -3.71
C MET A 246 8.54 -21.54 -4.68
N THR A 247 7.49 -22.37 -4.52
CA THR A 247 7.23 -23.48 -5.47
C THR A 247 7.04 -22.98 -6.90
N HIS A 248 6.25 -21.90 -7.07
CA HIS A 248 5.97 -21.37 -8.41
C HIS A 248 7.11 -20.51 -8.97
N LEU A 249 7.93 -19.93 -8.12
CA LEU A 249 9.14 -19.21 -8.56
C LEU A 249 10.17 -20.15 -9.16
N GLU A 250 10.33 -21.33 -8.58
CA GLU A 250 11.25 -22.34 -9.10
C GLU A 250 10.88 -22.82 -10.51
N ASP A 251 9.56 -22.87 -10.82
CA ASP A 251 9.07 -23.15 -12.18
C ASP A 251 9.43 -22.04 -13.19
N ILE A 252 9.50 -20.79 -12.73
CA ILE A 252 9.77 -19.62 -13.57
C ILE A 252 11.26 -19.32 -13.67
N ILE A 253 11.98 -19.49 -12.59
CA ILE A 253 13.42 -19.24 -12.44
C ILE A 253 14.07 -20.51 -11.89
N PRO A 254 14.38 -21.50 -12.72
CA PRO A 254 14.97 -22.77 -12.29
C PRO A 254 16.29 -22.55 -11.54
N GLY A 255 16.45 -23.22 -10.41
CA GLY A 255 17.64 -23.11 -9.55
C GLY A 255 17.68 -21.84 -8.70
N LEU A 256 16.58 -21.09 -8.61
CA LEU A 256 16.48 -19.88 -7.79
C LEU A 256 16.80 -20.17 -6.32
N SER A 257 16.27 -21.25 -5.77
CA SER A 257 16.40 -21.61 -4.35
C SER A 257 17.85 -21.76 -3.92
N ASP A 258 18.72 -22.29 -4.80
CA ASP A 258 20.15 -22.49 -4.55
C ASP A 258 20.96 -21.18 -4.61
N ARG A 259 20.35 -20.10 -5.11
CA ARG A 259 20.99 -18.79 -5.29
C ARG A 259 20.57 -17.76 -4.26
N ILE A 260 19.62 -18.09 -3.39
CA ILE A 260 19.13 -17.18 -2.35
C ILE A 260 20.15 -17.11 -1.23
N VAL A 261 20.70 -15.91 -0.98
CA VAL A 261 21.60 -15.61 0.15
C VAL A 261 20.87 -14.96 1.32
N VAL A 262 19.75 -14.27 1.04
CA VAL A 262 18.88 -13.71 2.06
C VAL A 262 17.44 -13.70 1.57
N LYS A 263 16.50 -14.00 2.46
CA LYS A 263 15.07 -13.97 2.17
C LYS A 263 14.30 -13.40 3.36
N MET A 264 13.38 -12.51 3.07
CA MET A 264 12.50 -11.89 4.06
C MET A 264 11.11 -11.70 3.49
N SER A 265 10.08 -12.14 4.23
CA SER A 265 8.69 -11.99 3.81
C SER A 265 7.89 -11.16 4.79
N ALA A 266 6.97 -10.35 4.27
CA ALA A 266 6.02 -9.52 4.99
C ALA A 266 4.59 -9.92 4.61
N SER A 267 3.75 -10.20 5.61
CA SER A 267 2.33 -10.51 5.46
C SER A 267 1.46 -9.28 5.74
N ALA A 268 0.13 -9.40 5.57
CA ALA A 268 -0.84 -8.39 5.98
C ALA A 268 -0.67 -7.98 7.46
N MET A 269 -0.42 -8.95 8.35
CA MET A 269 -0.12 -8.68 9.77
C MET A 269 1.19 -7.92 9.94
N THR A 270 2.21 -8.18 9.13
CA THR A 270 3.45 -7.42 9.15
C THR A 270 3.19 -5.95 8.77
N SER A 271 2.42 -5.72 7.70
CA SER A 271 2.00 -4.38 7.29
C SER A 271 1.21 -3.68 8.40
N HIS A 272 0.17 -4.34 8.95
CA HIS A 272 -0.62 -3.80 10.06
C HIS A 272 0.25 -3.43 11.27
N ARG A 273 1.17 -4.31 11.67
CA ARG A 273 2.05 -4.08 12.83
C ARG A 273 2.92 -2.83 12.69
N PHE A 274 3.41 -2.53 11.50
CA PHE A 274 4.32 -1.41 11.27
C PHE A 274 3.61 -0.09 10.92
N THR A 275 2.40 -0.15 10.37
CA THR A 275 1.70 1.04 9.87
C THR A 275 0.40 1.32 10.62
N LEU A 276 -0.15 0.34 11.34
CA LEU A 276 -1.49 0.31 11.92
C LEU A 276 -2.61 0.48 10.86
N ASN A 277 -2.29 0.36 9.57
CA ASN A 277 -3.29 0.36 8.51
C ASN A 277 -4.31 -0.75 8.73
N HIS A 278 -5.58 -0.39 8.61
CA HIS A 278 -6.71 -1.30 8.80
C HIS A 278 -6.55 -2.56 7.93
N HIS A 279 -6.52 -3.73 8.59
CA HIS A 279 -6.29 -5.05 7.97
C HIS A 279 -5.03 -5.14 7.09
N GLY A 280 -4.03 -4.28 7.33
CA GLY A 280 -2.81 -4.24 6.54
C GLY A 280 -3.00 -3.68 5.13
N ALA A 281 -4.05 -2.89 4.89
CA ALA A 281 -4.35 -2.27 3.61
C ALA A 281 -3.12 -1.59 3.00
N MET A 282 -2.84 -1.86 1.72
CA MET A 282 -1.61 -1.38 1.09
C MET A 282 -1.69 0.07 0.59
N LEU A 283 -2.88 0.58 0.24
CA LEU A 283 -3.07 1.90 -0.38
C LEU A 283 -4.21 2.73 0.25
N GLY A 284 -4.57 2.48 1.50
CA GLY A 284 -5.69 3.16 2.15
C GLY A 284 -7.04 2.70 1.62
N TRP A 285 -7.96 3.64 1.33
CA TRP A 285 -9.26 3.31 0.76
C TRP A 285 -9.15 2.90 -0.71
N GLU A 286 -10.01 1.97 -1.17
CA GLU A 286 -10.13 1.63 -2.58
C GLU A 286 -10.38 2.87 -3.43
N MET A 287 -9.90 2.84 -4.66
CA MET A 287 -10.15 3.88 -5.65
C MET A 287 -11.42 3.53 -6.46
N ALA A 288 -12.51 3.33 -5.74
CA ALA A 288 -13.81 2.96 -6.30
C ALA A 288 -14.65 4.19 -6.68
N PRO A 289 -15.58 4.09 -7.65
CA PRO A 289 -16.38 5.24 -8.07
C PRO A 289 -17.10 5.95 -6.92
N ASP A 290 -17.63 5.17 -5.97
CA ASP A 290 -18.39 5.65 -4.80
C ASP A 290 -17.53 6.10 -3.62
N GLN A 291 -16.22 6.20 -3.77
CA GLN A 291 -15.30 6.69 -2.74
C GLN A 291 -14.08 7.42 -3.31
N LEU A 292 -14.31 8.15 -4.41
CA LEU A 292 -13.36 9.05 -5.06
C LEU A 292 -13.84 10.50 -4.99
N GLY A 293 -12.93 11.44 -5.18
CA GLY A 293 -13.24 12.86 -5.20
C GLY A 293 -13.90 13.33 -3.90
N GLU A 294 -15.11 13.88 -3.97
CA GLU A 294 -15.84 14.41 -2.81
C GLU A 294 -16.36 13.31 -1.86
N ASP A 295 -16.54 12.09 -2.36
CA ASP A 295 -16.97 10.93 -1.57
C ASP A 295 -15.83 10.34 -0.72
N ARG A 296 -14.59 10.77 -0.96
CA ARG A 296 -13.42 10.40 -0.16
C ARG A 296 -13.20 11.38 0.98
N PRO A 297 -12.84 10.94 2.19
CA PRO A 297 -12.58 11.84 3.31
C PRO A 297 -11.57 12.93 2.96
N GLY A 298 -11.89 14.17 3.32
CA GLY A 298 -11.01 15.31 3.13
C GLY A 298 -9.85 15.36 4.13
N ILE A 299 -9.05 16.41 4.01
CA ILE A 299 -7.88 16.63 4.87
C ILE A 299 -8.23 17.20 6.24
N ILE A 300 -9.45 17.71 6.45
CA ILE A 300 -9.87 18.32 7.71
C ILE A 300 -10.46 17.23 8.61
N GLY A 301 -9.94 17.13 9.82
CA GLY A 301 -10.41 16.17 10.83
C GLY A 301 -11.69 16.65 11.56
N PRO A 302 -12.30 15.77 12.37
CA PRO A 302 -13.54 16.10 13.09
C PRO A 302 -13.33 17.03 14.29
N VAL A 303 -12.09 17.31 14.68
CA VAL A 303 -11.72 18.21 15.78
C VAL A 303 -10.87 19.34 15.23
N GLU A 304 -11.09 20.56 15.72
CA GLU A 304 -10.34 21.74 15.29
C GLU A 304 -8.83 21.52 15.45
N ASN A 305 -8.03 21.91 14.43
CA ASN A 305 -6.58 21.74 14.33
C ASN A 305 -6.09 20.30 14.16
N LEU A 306 -6.98 19.34 13.88
CA LEU A 306 -6.63 18.01 13.41
C LEU A 306 -6.76 17.95 11.89
N TYR A 307 -5.68 17.54 11.23
CA TYR A 307 -5.65 17.36 9.79
C TYR A 307 -5.15 15.96 9.43
N PHE A 308 -5.50 15.51 8.22
CA PHE A 308 -5.07 14.24 7.67
C PHE A 308 -4.22 14.42 6.41
N ALA A 309 -3.29 13.51 6.19
CA ALA A 309 -2.47 13.44 4.98
C ALA A 309 -2.33 11.98 4.53
N GLY A 310 -1.86 11.78 3.29
CA GLY A 310 -1.54 10.46 2.73
C GLY A 310 -2.71 9.76 2.08
N HIS A 311 -2.59 8.45 1.90
CA HIS A 311 -3.48 7.64 1.06
C HIS A 311 -4.89 7.39 1.64
N TRP A 312 -5.13 7.79 2.89
CA TRP A 312 -6.44 7.70 3.52
C TRP A 312 -7.35 8.91 3.23
N THR A 313 -6.81 10.00 2.72
CA THR A 313 -7.53 11.23 2.42
C THR A 313 -7.55 11.53 0.91
N GLN A 314 -8.25 12.60 0.51
CA GLN A 314 -8.20 13.12 -0.86
C GLN A 314 -6.76 13.53 -1.23
N PRO A 315 -6.34 13.37 -2.51
CA PRO A 315 -7.08 12.78 -3.65
C PRO A 315 -7.05 11.25 -3.69
N GLY A 316 -6.26 10.58 -2.88
CA GLY A 316 -6.21 9.13 -2.80
C GLY A 316 -4.81 8.55 -2.68
N GLY A 317 -4.67 7.24 -2.97
CA GLY A 317 -3.42 6.52 -2.86
C GLY A 317 -2.40 6.89 -3.93
N GLY A 318 -1.11 6.79 -3.57
CA GLY A 318 0.04 7.13 -4.41
C GLY A 318 0.89 8.25 -3.79
N ILE A 319 2.07 8.47 -4.36
CA ILE A 319 2.97 9.58 -4.02
C ILE A 319 2.76 10.66 -5.09
N THR A 320 1.65 11.33 -5.06
CA THR A 320 1.33 12.40 -6.03
C THR A 320 0.65 13.56 -5.33
#